data_2913b9e3888db8d22d9b3ec3ca96fab2
#
_entry.id   2913b9e3888db8d22d9b3ec3ca96fab2
#
_cell.length_a   1.000
_cell.length_b   1.000
_cell.length_c   1.000
_cell.angle_alpha   90.00
_cell.angle_beta   90.00
_cell.angle_gamma   90.00
#
_symmetry.space_group_name_H-M   'P 1'
#
loop_
_entity.id
_entity.type
_entity.pdbx_description
1 polymer ?
#
loop_
_entity_poly.entity_id
_entity_poly.type
_entity_poly.pdbx_seq_one_letter_code
_entity_poly.pdbx_strand_id
1 'polypeptide(L)'
;MQQENQINIQWYPGHMTKTRRMMEENLKLVDAVCELIDARIPISSRNPDMDSICGNKPRLVILNRVDLADPAMVRRWSEYFKSKGMAVISTDCKSRKGINTFIPAVRELLSEKLKRYAEKGQVGRPLKIMVVGIPNVGKSTFINQIAGRKGAKAENRPGVTRGKQWVTVDQGLLLLDTPGILWPKFEDPEVGIRLAYTGAVKDDVIDLDSLACHLIKMLWQRYPDAIRERYKIEMPEDAEGWELLEAAGRKRGFLISGGEVNLERMARVLLEEYRSCKLGRFTLETPEMLEVANESD
;
A
#
# COMPACT_ATOMS: atom_id res chain seq x y z
N MET A 1 11.21 5.27 -34.70
CA MET A 1 10.15 4.42 -34.11
C MET A 1 10.81 3.60 -33.03
N GLN A 2 10.92 4.14 -31.81
CA GLN A 2 11.27 3.33 -30.64
C GLN A 2 9.95 2.75 -30.13
N GLN A 3 9.85 1.42 -30.15
CA GLN A 3 8.73 0.69 -29.56
C GLN A 3 8.58 1.16 -28.11
N GLU A 4 7.36 1.57 -27.72
CA GLU A 4 7.01 1.66 -26.31
C GLU A 4 7.37 0.32 -25.67
N ASN A 5 8.48 0.28 -24.95
CA ASN A 5 8.85 -0.87 -24.18
C ASN A 5 7.76 -1.06 -23.14
N GLN A 6 6.88 -2.03 -23.36
CA GLN A 6 5.91 -2.45 -22.36
C GLN A 6 6.69 -2.80 -21.09
N ILE A 7 6.53 -1.99 -20.07
CA ILE A 7 7.11 -2.25 -18.75
C ILE A 7 6.46 -3.52 -18.22
N ASN A 8 7.15 -4.66 -18.38
CA ASN A 8 6.64 -5.95 -17.94
C ASN A 8 7.15 -6.25 -16.53
N ILE A 9 6.39 -5.91 -15.53
CA ILE A 9 6.71 -6.21 -14.15
C ILE A 9 6.08 -7.56 -13.80
N GLN A 10 6.85 -8.63 -14.01
CA GLN A 10 6.47 -9.98 -13.59
C GLN A 10 7.15 -10.29 -12.26
N TRP A 11 6.36 -10.35 -11.21
CA TRP A 11 6.80 -10.83 -9.91
C TRP A 11 6.42 -12.31 -9.77
N TYR A 12 7.39 -13.21 -9.72
CA TYR A 12 7.18 -14.63 -9.48
C TYR A 12 7.61 -15.02 -8.05
N PRO A 13 6.75 -15.01 -7.06
CA PRO A 13 7.01 -15.77 -5.85
C PRO A 13 6.47 -17.20 -6.04
N GLY A 14 7.33 -18.17 -6.17
CA GLY A 14 7.00 -19.60 -6.30
C GLY A 14 6.26 -20.21 -5.08
N HIS A 15 5.61 -19.40 -4.26
CA HIS A 15 5.02 -19.82 -2.97
C HIS A 15 3.53 -19.51 -2.78
N MET A 16 2.79 -19.24 -3.81
CA MET A 16 1.49 -18.58 -3.70
C MET A 16 0.31 -19.46 -3.30
N THR A 17 0.24 -20.70 -3.81
CA THR A 17 -0.73 -21.68 -3.30
C THR A 17 -0.51 -21.90 -1.80
N LYS A 18 0.75 -21.87 -1.37
CA LYS A 18 1.13 -21.94 0.04
C LYS A 18 0.68 -20.72 0.83
N THR A 19 0.77 -19.55 0.23
CA THR A 19 0.38 -18.27 0.87
C THR A 19 -1.13 -18.16 1.05
N ARG A 20 -1.93 -18.46 0.01
CA ARG A 20 -3.40 -18.47 0.09
C ARG A 20 -3.86 -19.46 1.17
N ARG A 21 -3.35 -20.68 1.13
CA ARG A 21 -3.66 -21.69 2.15
C ARG A 21 -3.28 -21.24 3.56
N MET A 22 -2.11 -20.62 3.72
CA MET A 22 -1.68 -20.04 5.00
C MET A 22 -2.65 -18.96 5.49
N MET A 23 -3.14 -18.09 4.59
CA MET A 23 -4.13 -17.06 4.94
C MET A 23 -5.44 -17.69 5.39
N GLU A 24 -5.96 -18.66 4.63
CA GLU A 24 -7.20 -19.39 4.97
C GLU A 24 -7.08 -20.11 6.33
N GLU A 25 -5.94 -20.73 6.62
CA GLU A 25 -5.65 -21.36 7.92
C GLU A 25 -5.59 -20.32 9.05
N ASN A 26 -5.02 -19.14 8.80
CA ASN A 26 -4.91 -18.07 9.78
C ASN A 26 -6.27 -17.40 10.05
N LEU A 27 -7.12 -17.27 9.03
CA LEU A 27 -8.46 -16.71 9.17
C LEU A 27 -9.33 -17.47 10.17
N LYS A 28 -9.14 -18.77 10.31
CA LYS A 28 -9.86 -19.59 11.30
C LYS A 28 -9.50 -19.23 12.75
N LEU A 29 -8.36 -18.59 12.96
CA LEU A 29 -7.81 -18.27 14.28
C LEU A 29 -8.14 -16.86 14.75
N VAL A 30 -8.65 -16.00 13.86
CA VAL A 30 -8.83 -14.57 14.12
C VAL A 30 -10.30 -14.16 14.07
N ASP A 31 -10.59 -13.04 14.68
CA ASP A 31 -11.93 -12.48 14.82
C ASP A 31 -12.24 -11.47 13.70
N ALA A 32 -11.21 -10.75 13.24
CA ALA A 32 -11.30 -9.80 12.14
C ALA A 32 -10.00 -9.76 11.36
N VAL A 33 -10.04 -9.11 10.18
CA VAL A 33 -8.89 -8.84 9.32
C VAL A 33 -8.68 -7.34 9.18
N CYS A 34 -7.44 -6.88 9.34
CA CYS A 34 -7.02 -5.52 9.04
C CYS A 34 -6.20 -5.53 7.75
N GLU A 35 -6.71 -4.88 6.71
CA GLU A 35 -6.03 -4.70 5.44
C GLU A 35 -5.27 -3.38 5.45
N LEU A 36 -3.94 -3.43 5.48
CA LEU A 36 -3.09 -2.24 5.37
C LEU A 36 -2.80 -1.98 3.90
N ILE A 37 -3.26 -0.86 3.38
CA ILE A 37 -3.12 -0.45 1.98
C ILE A 37 -2.43 0.92 1.87
N ASP A 38 -1.79 1.19 0.75
CA ASP A 38 -1.13 2.47 0.48
C ASP A 38 -2.15 3.48 -0.06
N ALA A 39 -2.35 4.58 0.64
CA ALA A 39 -3.34 5.60 0.27
C ALA A 39 -3.05 6.30 -1.07
N ARG A 40 -1.85 6.13 -1.66
CA ARG A 40 -1.51 6.63 -2.99
C ARG A 40 -2.06 5.76 -4.12
N ILE A 41 -2.23 4.46 -3.84
CA ILE A 41 -2.64 3.41 -4.79
C ILE A 41 -3.57 2.39 -4.11
N PRO A 42 -4.77 2.78 -3.67
CA PRO A 42 -5.63 1.93 -2.85
C PRO A 42 -6.11 0.65 -3.53
N ILE A 43 -6.28 0.66 -4.87
CA ILE A 43 -6.63 -0.54 -5.64
C ILE A 43 -5.40 -1.45 -5.76
N SER A 44 -4.32 -0.92 -6.34
CA SER A 44 -3.11 -1.68 -6.65
C SER A 44 -2.37 -2.19 -5.41
N SER A 45 -2.59 -1.59 -4.24
CA SER A 45 -1.99 -2.06 -2.98
C SER A 45 -2.88 -3.05 -2.21
N ARG A 46 -4.05 -3.39 -2.73
CA ARG A 46 -4.99 -4.34 -2.15
C ARG A 46 -4.96 -5.66 -2.94
N ASN A 47 -4.83 -6.78 -2.24
CA ASN A 47 -4.91 -8.08 -2.88
C ASN A 47 -6.36 -8.33 -3.37
N PRO A 48 -6.61 -8.56 -4.67
CA PRO A 48 -7.94 -8.77 -5.23
C PRO A 48 -8.67 -9.99 -4.61
N ASP A 49 -7.92 -11.02 -4.20
CA ASP A 49 -8.48 -12.23 -3.59
C ASP A 49 -9.03 -12.01 -2.17
N MET A 50 -8.75 -10.85 -1.53
CA MET A 50 -9.12 -10.66 -0.12
C MET A 50 -10.63 -10.74 0.14
N ASP A 51 -11.45 -10.32 -0.81
CA ASP A 51 -12.90 -10.40 -0.67
C ASP A 51 -13.38 -11.85 -0.64
N SER A 52 -12.85 -12.70 -1.52
CA SER A 52 -13.16 -14.13 -1.56
C SER A 52 -12.57 -14.89 -0.37
N ILE A 53 -11.34 -14.55 0.03
CA ILE A 53 -10.64 -15.22 1.13
C ILE A 53 -11.29 -14.89 2.48
N CYS A 54 -11.60 -13.62 2.74
CA CYS A 54 -12.17 -13.19 4.02
C CYS A 54 -13.64 -13.58 4.19
N GLY A 55 -14.40 -13.71 3.09
CA GLY A 55 -15.84 -13.98 3.14
C GLY A 55 -16.55 -13.00 4.08
N ASN A 56 -17.28 -13.52 5.06
CA ASN A 56 -18.05 -12.73 6.03
C ASN A 56 -17.24 -12.28 7.26
N LYS A 57 -15.92 -12.40 7.27
CA LYS A 57 -15.11 -11.88 8.38
C LYS A 57 -15.21 -10.36 8.45
N PRO A 58 -15.42 -9.79 9.66
CA PRO A 58 -15.32 -8.34 9.85
C PRO A 58 -13.97 -7.81 9.36
N ARG A 59 -13.99 -6.69 8.62
CA ARG A 59 -12.80 -6.10 8.02
C ARG A 59 -12.62 -4.64 8.41
N LEU A 60 -11.37 -4.28 8.68
CA LEU A 60 -10.91 -2.92 8.88
C LEU A 60 -9.88 -2.58 7.80
N VAL A 61 -10.17 -1.63 6.95
CA VAL A 61 -9.22 -1.06 6.00
C VAL A 61 -8.41 0.04 6.68
N ILE A 62 -7.11 -0.03 6.55
CA ILE A 62 -6.17 0.96 7.08
C ILE A 62 -5.50 1.65 5.89
N LEU A 63 -5.96 2.85 5.55
CA LEU A 63 -5.33 3.72 4.56
C LEU A 63 -4.05 4.30 5.20
N ASN A 64 -2.91 3.71 4.88
CA ASN A 64 -1.62 4.16 5.41
C ASN A 64 -0.92 5.12 4.44
N ARG A 65 0.08 5.86 4.93
CA ARG A 65 0.83 6.87 4.17
C ARG A 65 -0.04 8.04 3.67
N VAL A 66 -1.02 8.42 4.46
CA VAL A 66 -1.89 9.57 4.12
C VAL A 66 -1.15 10.90 4.09
N ASP A 67 0.05 10.96 4.66
CA ASP A 67 0.99 12.07 4.53
C ASP A 67 1.53 12.27 3.11
N LEU A 68 1.54 11.21 2.30
CA LEU A 68 2.03 11.18 0.93
C LEU A 68 0.91 11.22 -0.14
N ALA A 69 -0.35 11.04 0.27
CA ALA A 69 -1.51 10.95 -0.61
C ALA A 69 -2.32 12.23 -0.66
N ASP A 70 -3.11 12.42 -1.72
CA ASP A 70 -4.06 13.52 -1.83
C ASP A 70 -5.14 13.42 -0.74
N PRO A 71 -5.30 14.45 0.12
CA PRO A 71 -6.27 14.42 1.22
C PRO A 71 -7.73 14.31 0.75
N ALA A 72 -8.08 14.85 -0.42
CA ALA A 72 -9.43 14.75 -0.97
C ALA A 72 -9.71 13.29 -1.41
N MET A 73 -8.75 12.66 -2.06
CA MET A 73 -8.86 11.27 -2.47
C MET A 73 -8.87 10.31 -1.28
N VAL A 74 -8.10 10.57 -0.22
CA VAL A 74 -8.15 9.78 1.02
C VAL A 74 -9.57 9.79 1.63
N ARG A 75 -10.26 10.93 1.62
CA ARG A 75 -11.67 11.01 2.08
C ARG A 75 -12.59 10.18 1.18
N ARG A 76 -12.51 10.34 -0.14
CA ARG A 76 -13.33 9.59 -1.12
C ARG A 76 -13.13 8.08 -0.97
N TRP A 77 -11.89 7.62 -0.83
CA TRP A 77 -11.60 6.21 -0.58
C TRP A 77 -12.13 5.71 0.75
N SER A 78 -12.06 6.54 1.80
CA SER A 78 -12.65 6.19 3.10
C SER A 78 -14.17 6.00 3.00
N GLU A 79 -14.86 6.88 2.27
CA GLU A 79 -16.30 6.79 2.01
C GLU A 79 -16.65 5.56 1.18
N TYR A 80 -15.87 5.29 0.13
CA TYR A 80 -16.05 4.11 -0.71
C TYR A 80 -15.98 2.81 0.10
N PHE A 81 -14.92 2.60 0.88
CA PHE A 81 -14.81 1.37 1.67
C PHE A 81 -15.90 1.25 2.75
N LYS A 82 -16.30 2.37 3.35
CA LYS A 82 -17.44 2.39 4.29
C LYS A 82 -18.74 2.00 3.60
N SER A 83 -19.01 2.45 2.38
CA SER A 83 -20.18 2.07 1.61
C SER A 83 -20.22 0.58 1.26
N LYS A 84 -19.04 -0.07 1.22
CA LYS A 84 -18.91 -1.53 1.07
C LYS A 84 -18.98 -2.30 2.41
N GLY A 85 -19.40 -1.65 3.51
CA GLY A 85 -19.57 -2.28 4.82
C GLY A 85 -18.27 -2.53 5.58
N MET A 86 -17.17 -1.90 5.21
CA MET A 86 -15.89 -2.04 5.90
C MET A 86 -15.67 -0.89 6.89
N ALA A 87 -15.08 -1.18 8.03
CA ALA A 87 -14.53 -0.13 8.88
C ALA A 87 -13.26 0.46 8.23
N VAL A 88 -13.03 1.77 8.43
CA VAL A 88 -11.89 2.45 7.79
C VAL A 88 -11.21 3.38 8.79
N ILE A 89 -9.89 3.32 8.85
CA ILE A 89 -9.06 4.34 9.50
C ILE A 89 -7.98 4.84 8.55
N SER A 90 -7.51 6.06 8.79
CA SER A 90 -6.44 6.70 8.01
C SER A 90 -5.24 6.92 8.90
N THR A 91 -4.05 6.48 8.45
CA THR A 91 -2.84 6.52 9.28
C THR A 91 -1.63 7.06 8.53
N ASP A 92 -0.78 7.75 9.27
CA ASP A 92 0.62 7.94 8.94
C ASP A 92 1.45 7.27 10.05
N CYS A 93 1.96 6.09 9.74
CA CYS A 93 2.75 5.31 10.69
C CYS A 93 4.08 5.98 11.04
N LYS A 94 4.62 6.87 10.20
CA LYS A 94 5.87 7.57 10.45
C LYS A 94 5.71 8.65 11.53
N SER A 95 4.68 9.48 11.43
CA SER A 95 4.36 10.53 12.41
C SER A 95 3.45 10.06 13.55
N ARG A 96 2.95 8.82 13.51
CA ARG A 96 1.97 8.24 14.43
C ARG A 96 0.56 8.83 14.33
N LYS A 97 0.29 9.62 13.31
CA LYS A 97 -1.04 10.20 13.09
C LYS A 97 -2.07 9.10 12.81
N GLY A 98 -3.20 9.14 13.48
CA GLY A 98 -4.29 8.18 13.31
C GLY A 98 -4.08 6.80 13.97
N ILE A 99 -2.88 6.47 14.48
CA ILE A 99 -2.60 5.18 15.12
C ILE A 99 -3.48 4.93 16.36
N ASN A 100 -3.78 5.98 17.12
CA ASN A 100 -4.63 5.91 18.31
C ASN A 100 -6.09 5.56 18.00
N THR A 101 -6.53 5.67 16.76
CA THR A 101 -7.90 5.30 16.36
C THR A 101 -8.08 3.81 16.12
N PHE A 102 -7.01 3.04 16.03
CA PHE A 102 -7.04 1.61 15.69
C PHE A 102 -7.79 0.77 16.72
N ILE A 103 -7.42 0.86 18.00
CA ILE A 103 -8.04 0.05 19.06
C ILE A 103 -9.53 0.37 19.19
N PRO A 104 -9.97 1.65 19.25
CA PRO A 104 -11.40 1.99 19.22
C PRO A 104 -12.13 1.41 18.00
N ALA A 105 -11.57 1.55 16.79
CA ALA A 105 -12.19 1.04 15.56
C ALA A 105 -12.36 -0.49 15.58
N VAL A 106 -11.36 -1.23 16.06
CA VAL A 106 -11.45 -2.69 16.21
C VAL A 106 -12.51 -3.09 17.23
N ARG A 107 -12.60 -2.39 18.36
CA ARG A 107 -13.60 -2.67 19.40
C ARG A 107 -15.02 -2.37 18.91
N GLU A 108 -15.21 -1.30 18.15
CA GLU A 108 -16.48 -0.95 17.51
C GLU A 108 -16.87 -2.02 16.48
N LEU A 109 -15.96 -2.37 15.58
CA LEU A 109 -16.16 -3.41 14.55
C LEU A 109 -16.58 -4.75 15.15
N LEU A 110 -16.06 -5.11 16.32
CA LEU A 110 -16.32 -6.36 17.00
C LEU A 110 -17.24 -6.22 18.24
N SER A 111 -17.99 -5.12 18.34
CA SER A 111 -18.85 -4.81 19.48
C SER A 111 -19.84 -5.92 19.82
N GLU A 112 -20.52 -6.48 18.82
CA GLU A 112 -21.46 -7.59 18.99
C GLU A 112 -20.77 -8.86 19.50
N LYS A 113 -19.54 -9.11 19.11
CA LYS A 113 -18.75 -10.22 19.61
C LYS A 113 -18.35 -10.02 21.08
N LEU A 114 -17.97 -8.79 21.44
CA LEU A 114 -17.64 -8.43 22.82
C LEU A 114 -18.86 -8.58 23.73
N LYS A 115 -20.05 -8.18 23.28
CA LYS A 115 -21.32 -8.40 24.02
C LYS A 115 -21.55 -9.90 24.28
N ARG A 116 -21.43 -10.74 23.23
CA ARG A 116 -21.58 -12.20 23.39
C ARG A 116 -20.55 -12.82 24.34
N TYR A 117 -19.33 -12.28 24.40
CA TYR A 117 -18.33 -12.71 25.37
C TYR A 117 -18.73 -12.34 26.80
N ALA A 118 -19.26 -11.13 27.01
CA ALA A 118 -19.74 -10.68 28.33
C ALA A 118 -20.93 -11.54 28.81
N GLU A 119 -21.91 -11.80 27.96
CA GLU A 119 -23.08 -12.63 28.23
C GLU A 119 -22.67 -14.08 28.65
N LYS A 120 -21.58 -14.60 28.09
CA LYS A 120 -21.03 -15.93 28.42
C LYS A 120 -20.05 -15.93 29.59
N GLY A 121 -19.91 -14.80 30.31
CA GLY A 121 -18.97 -14.69 31.42
C GLY A 121 -17.48 -14.69 30.99
N GLN A 122 -17.20 -14.56 29.69
CA GLN A 122 -15.83 -14.55 29.12
C GLN A 122 -15.26 -13.12 29.02
N VAL A 123 -15.47 -12.34 30.06
CA VAL A 123 -14.94 -10.97 30.17
C VAL A 123 -13.40 -11.03 30.14
N GLY A 124 -12.79 -10.17 29.30
CA GLY A 124 -11.32 -10.14 29.15
C GLY A 124 -10.74 -11.13 28.15
N ARG A 125 -11.57 -11.93 27.46
CA ARG A 125 -11.08 -12.78 26.36
C ARG A 125 -10.50 -11.89 25.24
N PRO A 126 -9.24 -12.15 24.81
CA PRO A 126 -8.60 -11.28 23.82
C PRO A 126 -9.23 -11.43 22.44
N LEU A 127 -9.41 -10.28 21.77
CA LEU A 127 -9.73 -10.22 20.35
C LEU A 127 -8.48 -10.55 19.54
N LYS A 128 -8.63 -11.34 18.50
CA LYS A 128 -7.55 -11.79 17.63
C LYS A 128 -7.72 -11.19 16.24
N ILE A 129 -6.75 -10.44 15.79
CA ILE A 129 -6.80 -9.70 14.53
C ILE A 129 -5.64 -10.14 13.64
N MET A 130 -5.92 -10.48 12.38
CA MET A 130 -4.89 -10.69 11.38
C MET A 130 -4.60 -9.39 10.66
N VAL A 131 -3.32 -9.02 10.51
CA VAL A 131 -2.89 -7.85 9.73
C VAL A 131 -2.28 -8.34 8.44
N VAL A 132 -2.86 -7.89 7.32
CA VAL A 132 -2.40 -8.23 5.97
C VAL A 132 -2.03 -6.96 5.20
N GLY A 133 -1.21 -7.11 4.18
CA GLY A 133 -0.81 -6.01 3.30
C GLY A 133 0.37 -6.41 2.43
N ILE A 134 0.59 -5.65 1.36
CA ILE A 134 1.70 -5.84 0.44
C ILE A 134 3.06 -5.57 1.12
N PRO A 135 4.17 -6.02 0.53
CA PRO A 135 5.50 -5.62 0.97
C PRO A 135 5.64 -4.08 1.00
N ASN A 136 6.42 -3.59 1.93
CA ASN A 136 6.76 -2.17 2.07
C ASN A 136 5.59 -1.19 2.28
N VAL A 137 4.35 -1.65 2.46
CA VAL A 137 3.19 -0.79 2.77
C VAL A 137 3.27 -0.14 4.16
N GLY A 138 4.18 -0.60 5.01
CA GLY A 138 4.38 -0.11 6.37
C GLY A 138 3.81 -1.00 7.48
N LYS A 139 3.49 -2.27 7.17
CA LYS A 139 2.86 -3.22 8.10
C LYS A 139 3.65 -3.41 9.39
N SER A 140 4.94 -3.69 9.34
CA SER A 140 5.79 -3.84 10.53
C SER A 140 5.90 -2.53 11.33
N THR A 141 5.96 -1.39 10.64
CA THR A 141 5.95 -0.07 11.30
C THR A 141 4.62 0.14 12.04
N PHE A 142 3.49 -0.17 11.41
CA PHE A 142 2.16 -0.08 11.99
C PHE A 142 2.05 -0.95 13.25
N ILE A 143 2.40 -2.21 13.16
CA ILE A 143 2.36 -3.15 14.30
C ILE A 143 3.25 -2.65 15.45
N ASN A 144 4.47 -2.21 15.15
CA ASN A 144 5.39 -1.67 16.16
C ASN A 144 4.87 -0.39 16.82
N GLN A 145 4.22 0.50 16.06
CA GLN A 145 3.64 1.72 16.59
C GLN A 145 2.45 1.45 17.53
N ILE A 146 1.62 0.45 17.22
CA ILE A 146 0.48 0.07 18.06
C ILE A 146 0.92 -0.71 19.29
N ALA A 147 1.90 -1.62 19.15
CA ALA A 147 2.43 -2.39 20.28
C ALA A 147 3.14 -1.54 21.34
N GLY A 148 3.51 -0.29 20.97
CA GLY A 148 4.17 0.68 21.86
C GLY A 148 5.62 0.35 22.17
N ARG A 149 6.30 1.29 22.86
CA ARG A 149 7.72 1.15 23.28
C ARG A 149 7.96 0.09 24.38
N LYS A 150 6.92 -0.43 24.97
CA LYS A 150 7.02 -1.51 25.97
C LYS A 150 7.06 -2.87 25.29
N GLY A 151 8.03 -3.05 24.40
CA GLY A 151 8.41 -4.29 23.80
C GLY A 151 7.22 -5.14 23.34
N ALA A 152 6.95 -5.16 22.03
CA ALA A 152 6.23 -6.27 21.45
C ALA A 152 7.00 -7.54 21.82
N LYS A 153 6.68 -8.14 22.97
CA LYS A 153 7.12 -9.50 23.26
C LYS A 153 6.43 -10.36 22.22
N ALA A 154 7.18 -10.74 21.19
CA ALA A 154 6.79 -11.86 20.36
C ALA A 154 6.67 -13.06 21.31
N GLU A 155 5.47 -13.30 21.80
CA GLU A 155 5.23 -14.45 22.66
C GLU A 155 5.07 -15.67 21.76
N ASN A 156 6.14 -16.47 21.68
CA ASN A 156 6.02 -17.88 21.32
C ASN A 156 5.25 -18.57 22.45
N ARG A 157 3.91 -18.49 22.44
CA ARG A 157 3.10 -19.25 23.41
C ARG A 157 3.26 -20.75 23.12
N PRO A 158 3.54 -21.56 24.12
CA PRO A 158 3.53 -23.02 23.98
C PRO A 158 2.16 -23.48 23.44
N GLY A 159 2.16 -24.30 22.37
CA GLY A 159 0.93 -24.78 21.72
C GLY A 159 0.51 -24.00 20.46
N VAL A 160 1.21 -22.92 20.06
CA VAL A 160 1.00 -22.22 18.78
C VAL A 160 1.96 -22.81 17.74
N THR A 161 1.44 -23.20 16.60
CA THR A 161 2.19 -23.82 15.50
C THR A 161 3.43 -22.98 15.14
N ARG A 162 4.58 -23.62 15.01
CA ARG A 162 5.87 -23.00 14.64
C ARG A 162 5.67 -22.09 13.44
N GLY A 163 5.95 -20.78 13.58
CA GLY A 163 5.96 -19.79 12.49
C GLY A 163 4.88 -18.69 12.54
N LYS A 164 3.94 -18.69 13.49
CA LYS A 164 2.93 -17.63 13.64
C LYS A 164 3.35 -16.67 14.75
N GLN A 165 3.58 -15.39 14.37
CA GLN A 165 4.00 -14.37 15.32
C GLN A 165 2.77 -13.60 15.83
N TRP A 166 2.41 -13.81 17.11
CA TRP A 166 1.39 -13.02 17.79
C TRP A 166 2.04 -11.87 18.55
N VAL A 167 1.47 -10.69 18.40
CA VAL A 167 1.89 -9.46 19.05
C VAL A 167 0.77 -9.00 19.97
N THR A 168 1.04 -8.91 21.27
CA THR A 168 0.12 -8.32 22.24
C THR A 168 0.18 -6.81 22.15
N VAL A 169 -0.96 -6.17 21.89
CA VAL A 169 -1.05 -4.71 21.68
C VAL A 169 -1.61 -4.01 22.91
N ASP A 170 -2.62 -4.59 23.51
CA ASP A 170 -3.31 -4.08 24.70
C ASP A 170 -3.85 -5.27 25.50
N GLN A 171 -4.26 -5.04 26.75
CA GLN A 171 -4.99 -6.09 27.50
C GLN A 171 -6.27 -6.42 26.74
N GLY A 172 -6.27 -7.57 26.04
CA GLY A 172 -7.41 -8.05 25.28
C GLY A 172 -7.32 -7.86 23.75
N LEU A 173 -6.17 -7.47 23.18
CA LEU A 173 -5.97 -7.41 21.73
C LEU A 173 -4.67 -8.08 21.30
N LEU A 174 -4.78 -9.09 20.44
CA LEU A 174 -3.67 -9.82 19.83
C LEU A 174 -3.65 -9.60 18.32
N LEU A 175 -2.52 -9.19 17.79
CA LEU A 175 -2.30 -9.12 16.35
C LEU A 175 -1.54 -10.35 15.88
N LEU A 176 -2.00 -10.96 14.79
CA LEU A 176 -1.26 -11.93 14.02
C LEU A 176 -0.55 -11.21 12.89
N ASP A 177 0.78 -11.11 12.99
CA ASP A 177 1.59 -10.57 11.89
C ASP A 177 1.72 -11.62 10.79
N THR A 178 1.42 -11.21 9.56
CA THR A 178 1.61 -12.04 8.38
C THR A 178 2.72 -11.44 7.50
N PRO A 179 3.48 -12.28 6.76
CA PRO A 179 4.39 -11.77 5.74
C PRO A 179 3.67 -10.79 4.80
N GLY A 180 4.38 -9.81 4.29
CA GLY A 180 3.88 -8.99 3.18
C GLY A 180 3.68 -9.86 1.95
N ILE A 181 2.51 -9.80 1.35
CA ILE A 181 2.13 -10.71 0.27
C ILE A 181 1.74 -9.87 -0.95
N LEU A 182 2.45 -10.10 -2.07
CA LEU A 182 1.97 -9.76 -3.40
C LEU A 182 1.37 -11.00 -4.04
N TRP A 183 0.37 -10.82 -4.89
CA TRP A 183 -0.21 -11.91 -5.69
C TRP A 183 0.61 -12.18 -6.95
N PRO A 184 0.53 -13.40 -7.56
CA PRO A 184 1.52 -13.89 -8.55
C PRO A 184 1.49 -13.21 -9.88
N LYS A 185 0.31 -12.82 -10.32
CA LYS A 185 0.10 -12.27 -11.64
C LYS A 185 -0.78 -11.04 -11.48
N PHE A 186 -0.31 -9.94 -11.99
CA PHE A 186 -1.13 -8.76 -12.15
C PHE A 186 -1.92 -8.95 -13.46
N GLU A 187 -3.24 -9.07 -13.37
CA GLU A 187 -4.11 -9.15 -14.54
C GLU A 187 -4.01 -7.86 -15.34
N ASP A 188 -4.00 -6.72 -14.65
CA ASP A 188 -3.69 -5.40 -15.20
C ASP A 188 -2.21 -5.08 -15.00
N PRO A 189 -1.41 -4.91 -16.08
CA PRO A 189 0.00 -4.49 -15.99
C PRO A 189 0.21 -3.17 -15.23
N GLU A 190 -0.78 -2.26 -15.29
CA GLU A 190 -0.75 -0.98 -14.58
C GLU A 190 -0.65 -1.15 -13.06
N VAL A 191 -1.22 -2.22 -12.51
CA VAL A 191 -1.08 -2.55 -11.08
C VAL A 191 0.38 -2.75 -10.71
N GLY A 192 1.12 -3.52 -11.50
CA GLY A 192 2.55 -3.74 -11.30
C GLY A 192 3.35 -2.44 -11.36
N ILE A 193 3.06 -1.59 -12.34
CA ILE A 193 3.70 -0.28 -12.54
C ILE A 193 3.45 0.62 -11.32
N ARG A 194 2.20 0.73 -10.86
CA ARG A 194 1.85 1.55 -9.67
C ARG A 194 2.51 1.03 -8.39
N LEU A 195 2.60 -0.29 -8.23
CA LEU A 195 3.33 -0.91 -7.13
C LEU A 195 4.83 -0.57 -7.17
N ALA A 196 5.42 -0.55 -8.37
CA ALA A 196 6.81 -0.17 -8.57
C ALA A 196 7.07 1.31 -8.23
N TYR A 197 6.19 2.21 -8.61
CA TYR A 197 6.29 3.63 -8.24
C TYR A 197 6.42 3.82 -6.74
N THR A 198 5.65 3.07 -5.96
CA THR A 198 5.63 3.20 -4.49
C THR A 198 6.75 2.45 -3.78
N GLY A 199 7.55 1.66 -4.51
CA GLY A 199 8.62 0.84 -3.95
C GLY A 199 8.10 -0.44 -3.27
N ALA A 200 6.89 -0.90 -3.61
CA ALA A 200 6.38 -2.20 -3.17
C ALA A 200 7.09 -3.36 -3.87
N VAL A 201 7.56 -3.13 -5.09
CA VAL A 201 8.47 -4.00 -5.85
C VAL A 201 9.89 -3.45 -5.74
N LYS A 202 10.89 -4.33 -5.64
CA LYS A 202 12.30 -3.94 -5.54
C LYS A 202 12.80 -3.34 -6.86
N ASP A 203 13.57 -2.27 -6.76
CA ASP A 203 14.13 -1.56 -7.91
C ASP A 203 15.11 -2.43 -8.73
N ASP A 204 15.79 -3.39 -8.10
CA ASP A 204 16.78 -4.26 -8.74
C ASP A 204 16.21 -5.15 -9.87
N VAL A 205 14.89 -5.32 -9.92
CA VAL A 205 14.21 -6.19 -10.91
C VAL A 205 13.40 -5.39 -11.95
N ILE A 206 13.59 -4.07 -11.99
CA ILE A 206 12.80 -3.16 -12.82
C ILE A 206 13.73 -2.32 -13.69
N ASP A 207 13.34 -2.06 -14.93
CA ASP A 207 13.92 -1.00 -15.74
C ASP A 207 13.48 0.37 -15.17
N LEU A 208 14.36 0.97 -14.38
CA LEU A 208 14.06 2.23 -13.69
C LEU A 208 13.91 3.41 -14.65
N ASP A 209 14.61 3.40 -15.79
CA ASP A 209 14.54 4.48 -16.77
C ASP A 209 13.17 4.49 -17.45
N SER A 210 12.70 3.34 -17.91
CA SER A 210 11.36 3.18 -18.47
C SER A 210 10.28 3.51 -17.43
N LEU A 211 10.43 3.05 -16.19
CA LEU A 211 9.49 3.34 -15.10
C LEU A 211 9.41 4.84 -14.80
N ALA A 212 10.55 5.53 -14.78
CA ALA A 212 10.63 6.97 -14.53
C ALA A 212 10.04 7.79 -15.70
N CYS A 213 10.29 7.38 -16.94
CA CYS A 213 9.68 8.00 -18.14
C CYS A 213 8.15 7.89 -18.09
N HIS A 214 7.64 6.71 -17.74
CA HIS A 214 6.20 6.50 -17.61
C HIS A 214 5.61 7.34 -16.45
N LEU A 215 6.28 7.40 -15.30
CA LEU A 215 5.83 8.19 -14.16
C LEU A 215 5.79 9.69 -14.49
N ILE A 216 6.86 10.25 -15.06
CA ILE A 216 6.94 11.68 -15.33
C ILE A 216 5.92 12.09 -16.40
N LYS A 217 5.68 11.26 -17.44
CA LYS A 217 4.65 11.49 -18.46
C LYS A 217 3.26 11.51 -17.82
N MET A 218 2.92 10.54 -17.00
CA MET A 218 1.65 10.48 -16.30
C MET A 218 1.46 11.66 -15.35
N LEU A 219 2.49 12.05 -14.60
CA LEU A 219 2.43 13.22 -13.72
C LEU A 219 2.34 14.53 -14.52
N TRP A 220 3.00 14.65 -15.67
CA TRP A 220 2.90 15.80 -16.56
C TRP A 220 1.48 15.99 -17.07
N GLN A 221 0.82 14.91 -17.47
CA GLN A 221 -0.56 14.95 -17.97
C GLN A 221 -1.59 15.28 -16.87
N ARG A 222 -1.41 14.78 -15.67
CA ARG A 222 -2.39 14.93 -14.58
C ARG A 222 -2.10 16.07 -13.61
N TYR A 223 -0.82 16.38 -13.40
CA TYR A 223 -0.33 17.31 -12.39
C TYR A 223 0.83 18.16 -12.96
N PRO A 224 0.66 18.83 -14.12
CA PRO A 224 1.76 19.52 -14.81
C PRO A 224 2.44 20.58 -13.94
N ASP A 225 1.67 21.30 -13.13
CA ASP A 225 2.20 22.35 -12.26
C ASP A 225 3.20 21.83 -11.22
N ALA A 226 2.98 20.62 -10.69
CA ALA A 226 3.90 20.01 -9.75
C ALA A 226 5.28 19.74 -10.40
N ILE A 227 5.28 19.30 -11.65
CA ILE A 227 6.51 19.02 -12.40
C ILE A 227 7.17 20.33 -12.83
N ARG A 228 6.40 21.31 -13.34
CA ARG A 228 6.89 22.66 -13.67
C ARG A 228 7.55 23.32 -12.48
N GLU A 229 6.86 23.33 -11.35
CA GLU A 229 7.37 23.95 -10.13
C GLU A 229 8.64 23.27 -9.61
N ARG A 230 8.68 21.94 -9.63
CA ARG A 230 9.79 21.16 -9.08
C ARG A 230 11.04 21.21 -9.93
N TYR A 231 10.90 21.04 -11.26
CA TYR A 231 12.05 20.92 -12.17
C TYR A 231 12.32 22.18 -12.99
N LYS A 232 11.42 23.19 -12.92
CA LYS A 232 11.54 24.45 -13.67
C LYS A 232 11.67 24.20 -15.19
N ILE A 233 10.86 23.28 -15.70
CA ILE A 233 10.78 22.93 -17.11
C ILE A 233 9.46 23.42 -17.69
N GLU A 234 9.48 23.83 -18.96
CA GLU A 234 8.32 24.12 -19.78
C GLU A 234 8.39 23.25 -21.03
N MET A 235 7.42 22.39 -21.21
CA MET A 235 7.36 21.41 -22.28
C MET A 235 5.94 21.39 -22.87
N PRO A 236 5.75 20.93 -24.12
CA PRO A 236 4.43 20.69 -24.68
C PRO A 236 3.61 19.70 -23.82
N GLU A 237 2.28 19.79 -23.89
CA GLU A 237 1.40 18.89 -23.13
C GLU A 237 1.55 17.42 -23.55
N ASP A 238 1.85 17.19 -24.83
CA ASP A 238 2.08 15.88 -25.44
C ASP A 238 3.54 15.39 -25.37
N ALA A 239 4.41 16.10 -24.62
CA ALA A 239 5.81 15.71 -24.48
C ALA A 239 5.95 14.28 -23.97
N GLU A 240 6.89 13.54 -24.58
CA GLU A 240 7.19 12.17 -24.19
C GLU A 240 7.96 12.10 -22.87
N GLY A 241 7.81 10.97 -22.15
CA GLY A 241 8.41 10.81 -20.82
C GLY A 241 9.93 10.94 -20.83
N TRP A 242 10.61 10.49 -21.87
CA TRP A 242 12.05 10.62 -21.99
C TRP A 242 12.49 12.06 -22.21
N GLU A 243 11.73 12.87 -22.96
CA GLU A 243 11.99 14.32 -23.17
C GLU A 243 11.85 15.08 -21.87
N LEU A 244 10.78 14.79 -21.12
CA LEU A 244 10.53 15.38 -19.80
C LEU A 244 11.66 15.02 -18.81
N LEU A 245 12.08 13.75 -18.80
CA LEU A 245 13.15 13.27 -17.93
C LEU A 245 14.50 13.91 -18.29
N GLU A 246 14.81 14.04 -19.58
CA GLU A 246 16.00 14.73 -20.07
C GLU A 246 15.99 16.20 -19.69
N ALA A 247 14.88 16.91 -19.96
CA ALA A 247 14.75 18.34 -19.62
C ALA A 247 14.93 18.57 -18.11
N ALA A 248 14.31 17.72 -17.27
CA ALA A 248 14.46 17.78 -15.82
C ALA A 248 15.90 17.51 -15.37
N GLY A 249 16.55 16.49 -15.95
CA GLY A 249 17.95 16.16 -15.67
C GLY A 249 18.92 17.26 -16.06
N ARG A 250 18.70 17.90 -17.20
CA ARG A 250 19.48 19.06 -17.67
C ARG A 250 19.34 20.26 -16.73
N LYS A 251 18.13 20.55 -16.27
CA LYS A 251 17.87 21.62 -15.27
C LYS A 251 18.52 21.34 -13.93
N ARG A 252 18.63 20.06 -13.55
CA ARG A 252 19.32 19.62 -12.33
C ARG A 252 20.83 19.56 -12.47
N GLY A 253 21.39 19.78 -13.67
CA GLY A 253 22.82 19.67 -13.92
C GLY A 253 23.36 18.24 -13.84
N PHE A 254 22.50 17.23 -14.08
CA PHE A 254 22.91 15.83 -14.11
C PHE A 254 23.52 15.47 -15.45
N LEU A 255 24.69 16.02 -15.74
CA LEU A 255 25.40 15.85 -17.00
C LEU A 255 26.54 14.84 -16.85
N ILE A 256 26.80 14.07 -17.90
CA ILE A 256 27.99 13.22 -18.08
C ILE A 256 28.97 13.84 -19.06
N SER A 257 30.10 13.20 -19.27
CA SER A 257 31.11 13.63 -20.24
C SER A 257 30.47 13.74 -21.65
N GLY A 258 30.71 14.88 -22.32
CA GLY A 258 30.06 15.17 -23.62
C GLY A 258 28.80 16.04 -23.52
N GLY A 259 28.32 16.38 -22.32
CA GLY A 259 27.15 17.27 -22.12
C GLY A 259 25.80 16.57 -22.24
N GLU A 260 25.78 15.26 -22.34
CA GLU A 260 24.57 14.43 -22.30
C GLU A 260 24.03 14.34 -20.88
N VAL A 261 22.72 14.11 -20.75
CA VAL A 261 22.06 13.94 -19.44
C VAL A 261 22.26 12.52 -18.92
N ASN A 262 22.61 12.40 -17.65
CA ASN A 262 22.59 11.13 -16.94
C ASN A 262 21.14 10.74 -16.59
N LEU A 263 20.47 10.06 -17.51
CA LEU A 263 19.05 9.67 -17.37
C LEU A 263 18.85 8.70 -16.19
N GLU A 264 19.75 7.73 -16.00
CA GLU A 264 19.67 6.80 -14.88
C GLU A 264 19.66 7.52 -13.52
N ARG A 265 20.53 8.52 -13.36
CA ARG A 265 20.57 9.33 -12.14
C ARG A 265 19.26 10.13 -11.98
N MET A 266 18.74 10.70 -13.06
CA MET A 266 17.51 11.48 -13.02
C MET A 266 16.30 10.57 -12.72
N ALA A 267 16.25 9.37 -13.28
CA ALA A 267 15.20 8.37 -13.01
C ALA A 267 15.14 8.00 -11.52
N ARG A 268 16.30 7.68 -10.93
CA ARG A 268 16.37 7.38 -9.49
C ARG A 268 15.91 8.56 -8.62
N VAL A 269 16.33 9.77 -8.96
CA VAL A 269 15.93 10.98 -8.23
C VAL A 269 14.44 11.23 -8.36
N LEU A 270 13.85 11.10 -9.54
CA LEU A 270 12.41 11.27 -9.77
C LEU A 270 11.60 10.31 -8.91
N LEU A 271 11.93 9.01 -8.94
CA LEU A 271 11.26 7.99 -8.17
C LEU A 271 11.39 8.22 -6.65
N GLU A 272 12.57 8.62 -6.19
CA GLU A 272 12.79 8.96 -4.78
C GLU A 272 11.98 10.20 -4.36
N GLU A 273 11.93 11.24 -5.19
CA GLU A 273 11.17 12.46 -4.93
C GLU A 273 9.65 12.20 -4.93
N TYR A 274 9.15 11.32 -5.81
CA TYR A 274 7.78 10.84 -5.76
C TYR A 274 7.50 10.08 -4.46
N ARG A 275 8.34 9.10 -4.12
CA ARG A 275 8.20 8.26 -2.91
C ARG A 275 8.28 9.06 -1.61
N SER A 276 9.04 10.17 -1.61
CA SER A 276 9.23 11.05 -0.45
C SER A 276 8.32 12.28 -0.42
N CYS A 277 7.36 12.39 -1.36
CA CYS A 277 6.42 13.51 -1.47
C CYS A 277 7.05 14.88 -1.77
N LYS A 278 8.27 14.91 -2.32
CA LYS A 278 8.92 16.17 -2.73
C LYS A 278 8.31 16.78 -4.00
N LEU A 279 7.59 15.98 -4.78
CA LEU A 279 6.84 16.41 -5.97
C LEU A 279 5.43 16.91 -5.63
N GLY A 280 4.87 16.50 -4.49
CA GLY A 280 3.50 16.75 -4.09
C GLY A 280 2.83 15.50 -3.54
N ARG A 281 1.56 15.65 -3.14
CA ARG A 281 0.74 14.54 -2.65
C ARG A 281 -0.16 14.04 -3.76
N PHE A 282 0.04 12.81 -4.17
CA PHE A 282 -0.71 12.23 -5.28
C PHE A 282 -1.40 10.94 -4.85
N THR A 283 -2.63 10.76 -5.34
CA THR A 283 -3.31 9.47 -5.33
C THR A 283 -3.62 9.12 -6.78
N LEU A 284 -3.03 8.02 -7.26
CA LEU A 284 -3.06 7.67 -8.69
C LEU A 284 -4.36 6.97 -9.10
N GLU A 285 -5.16 6.57 -8.14
CA GLU A 285 -6.36 5.76 -8.34
C GLU A 285 -7.57 6.42 -7.72
N THR A 286 -8.72 6.26 -8.38
CA THR A 286 -10.01 6.77 -7.91
C THR A 286 -11.00 5.62 -7.71
N PRO A 287 -12.02 5.76 -6.84
CA PRO A 287 -13.05 4.74 -6.66
C PRO A 287 -13.76 4.35 -7.95
N GLU A 288 -13.95 5.29 -8.89
CA GLU A 288 -14.63 5.06 -10.18
C GLU A 288 -13.88 4.06 -11.07
N MET A 289 -12.58 3.93 -10.93
CA MET A 289 -11.79 2.92 -11.66
C MET A 289 -12.25 1.48 -11.35
N LEU A 290 -12.81 1.23 -10.15
CA LEU A 290 -13.38 -0.08 -9.79
C LEU A 290 -14.79 -0.29 -10.36
N GLU A 291 -15.54 0.78 -10.63
CA GLU A 291 -16.89 0.68 -11.20
C GLU A 291 -16.80 0.34 -12.68
N VAL A 292 -15.90 0.96 -13.42
CA VAL A 292 -15.65 0.68 -14.84
C VAL A 292 -15.17 -0.76 -15.06
N ALA A 293 -14.32 -1.28 -14.16
CA ALA A 293 -13.84 -2.66 -14.26
C ALA A 293 -14.97 -3.70 -14.07
N ASN A 294 -15.96 -3.41 -13.19
CA ASN A 294 -17.09 -4.30 -12.93
C ASN A 294 -18.18 -4.25 -14.01
N GLU A 295 -18.22 -3.22 -14.86
CA GLU A 295 -19.17 -3.12 -16.00
C GLU A 295 -18.63 -3.81 -17.27
N SER A 296 -17.36 -4.20 -17.27
CA SER A 296 -16.66 -4.80 -18.41
C SER A 296 -16.56 -6.34 -18.33
N ASP A 297 -16.97 -6.93 -17.20
CA ASP A 297 -17.07 -8.38 -16.95
C ASP A 297 -18.54 -8.83 -17.09
#